data_3b38b143662201b80523cb976955aa76
#
_entry.id   3b38b143662201b80523cb976955aa76
#
_cell.length_a   1.000
_cell.length_b   1.000
_cell.length_c   1.000
_cell.angle_alpha   90.00
_cell.angle_beta   90.00
_cell.angle_gamma   90.00
#
_symmetry.space_group_name_H-M   'P 1'
#
loop_
_entity.id
_entity.type
_entity.pdbx_description
1 polymer ?
#
loop_
_entity_poly.entity_id
_entity_poly.type
_entity_poly.pdbx_seq_one_letter_code
_entity_poly.pdbx_strand_id
1 'polypeptide(L)'
;MRLIGLTPSLDDSTGRMTVNQDYVDAVLRAGAAPVLLPAIGDQAALQTLIRRIDGLVLTGGADVSPDRYGEEKLPLCGATSPQRDETEFALCRLALEMDLPILAICRGQQVLNCALGGTLYQDIAAQYGDALKHPCYDTPRDQVHEVRVEPTSRLHAITGMDALRVNSRHHQAVKTLGEGLIVSARATDGLIEGVEMPGRRFVVGVQWHPETLSDYLPEAQALFNAFVEACP
;
A
#
# COMPACT_ATOMS: atom_id res chain seq x y z
N MET A 1 5.52 -23.56 1.72
CA MET A 1 4.47 -22.51 1.89
C MET A 1 5.21 -21.21 2.10
N ARG A 2 4.92 -20.18 1.31
CA ARG A 2 5.58 -18.89 1.38
C ARG A 2 5.17 -18.14 2.64
N LEU A 3 6.09 -17.40 3.25
CA LEU A 3 5.87 -16.60 4.46
C LEU A 3 5.75 -15.12 4.09
N ILE A 4 4.62 -14.52 4.31
CA ILE A 4 4.33 -13.13 3.93
C ILE A 4 4.30 -12.24 5.17
N GLY A 5 5.20 -11.26 5.21
CA GLY A 5 5.22 -10.25 6.26
C GLY A 5 4.15 -9.19 6.06
N LEU A 6 3.34 -8.94 7.08
CA LEU A 6 2.33 -7.88 7.13
C LEU A 6 2.78 -6.80 8.11
N THR A 7 2.81 -5.53 7.69
CA THR A 7 3.09 -4.43 8.62
C THR A 7 1.82 -4.05 9.39
N PRO A 8 1.85 -3.95 10.74
CA PRO A 8 0.69 -3.60 11.53
C PRO A 8 0.46 -2.11 11.62
N SER A 9 -0.77 -1.70 11.92
CA SER A 9 -1.04 -0.39 12.52
C SER A 9 -0.52 -0.38 13.95
N LEU A 10 0.06 0.74 14.37
CA LEU A 10 0.56 0.96 15.72
C LEU A 10 -0.25 2.07 16.39
N ASP A 11 -0.80 1.79 17.54
CA ASP A 11 -1.31 2.81 18.47
C ASP A 11 -0.17 3.22 19.40
N ASP A 12 0.42 4.39 19.12
CA ASP A 12 1.58 4.90 19.86
C ASP A 12 1.25 5.17 21.35
N SER A 13 -0.02 5.35 21.71
CA SER A 13 -0.43 5.60 23.10
C SER A 13 -0.46 4.34 23.97
N THR A 14 -0.78 3.19 23.35
CA THR A 14 -0.93 1.91 24.05
C THR A 14 0.17 0.90 23.68
N GLY A 15 0.95 1.16 22.61
CA GLY A 15 1.89 0.21 22.04
C GLY A 15 1.21 -0.98 21.35
N ARG A 16 -0.11 -0.95 21.16
CA ARG A 16 -0.85 -2.04 20.53
C ARG A 16 -0.62 -2.06 19.02
N MET A 17 -0.29 -3.24 18.51
CA MET A 17 -0.15 -3.50 17.09
C MET A 17 -1.34 -4.32 16.59
N THR A 18 -1.96 -3.90 15.48
CA THR A 18 -3.14 -4.54 14.90
C THR A 18 -3.05 -4.65 13.39
N VAL A 19 -3.62 -5.71 12.83
CA VAL A 19 -3.83 -5.91 11.40
C VAL A 19 -5.27 -6.33 11.19
N ASN A 20 -5.96 -5.76 10.20
CA ASN A 20 -7.30 -6.21 9.85
C ASN A 20 -7.26 -7.65 9.34
N GLN A 21 -8.24 -8.44 9.76
CA GLN A 21 -8.36 -9.85 9.40
C GLN A 21 -8.40 -10.06 7.87
N ASP A 22 -8.98 -9.11 7.12
CA ASP A 22 -9.08 -9.17 5.65
C ASP A 22 -7.71 -9.35 4.96
N TYR A 23 -6.63 -8.72 5.47
CA TYR A 23 -5.26 -8.94 4.94
C TYR A 23 -4.79 -10.38 5.18
N VAL A 24 -5.02 -10.89 6.39
CA VAL A 24 -4.67 -12.26 6.79
C VAL A 24 -5.40 -13.26 5.87
N ASP A 25 -6.70 -13.07 5.69
CA ASP A 25 -7.55 -13.97 4.91
C ASP A 25 -7.20 -13.92 3.41
N ALA A 26 -6.89 -12.74 2.86
CA ALA A 26 -6.48 -12.59 1.46
C ALA A 26 -5.16 -13.32 1.17
N VAL A 27 -4.18 -13.25 2.08
CA VAL A 27 -2.90 -13.98 1.98
C VAL A 27 -3.11 -15.48 2.13
N LEU A 28 -3.96 -15.92 3.07
CA LEU A 28 -4.29 -17.33 3.23
C LEU A 28 -4.98 -17.91 1.98
N ARG A 29 -5.95 -17.17 1.40
CA ARG A 29 -6.61 -17.58 0.14
C ARG A 29 -5.63 -17.66 -1.03
N ALA A 30 -4.56 -16.85 -1.05
CA ALA A 30 -3.48 -16.95 -2.02
C ALA A 30 -2.51 -18.12 -1.76
N GLY A 31 -2.73 -18.93 -0.72
CA GLY A 31 -1.94 -20.13 -0.39
C GLY A 31 -0.63 -19.85 0.33
N ALA A 32 -0.50 -18.71 1.01
CA ALA A 32 0.68 -18.34 1.79
C ALA A 32 0.37 -18.19 3.28
N ALA A 33 1.41 -18.19 4.12
CA ALA A 33 1.31 -17.99 5.57
C ALA A 33 1.59 -16.52 5.93
N PRO A 34 0.64 -15.77 6.52
CA PRO A 34 0.88 -14.42 6.98
C PRO A 34 1.60 -14.40 8.34
N VAL A 35 2.52 -13.45 8.52
CA VAL A 35 3.18 -13.15 9.79
C VAL A 35 3.19 -11.65 10.03
N LEU A 36 2.83 -11.21 11.23
CA LEU A 36 2.89 -9.79 11.60
C LEU A 36 4.33 -9.42 11.93
N LEU A 37 4.83 -8.37 11.26
CA LEU A 37 6.15 -7.80 11.54
C LEU A 37 5.99 -6.70 12.60
N PRO A 38 6.72 -6.75 13.72
CA PRO A 38 6.58 -5.72 14.75
C PRO A 38 7.04 -4.35 14.24
N ALA A 39 6.35 -3.30 14.65
CA ALA A 39 6.78 -1.91 14.43
C ALA A 39 7.87 -1.58 15.46
N ILE A 40 9.14 -1.60 15.05
CA ILE A 40 10.32 -1.44 15.89
C ILE A 40 11.38 -0.55 15.22
N GLY A 41 12.18 0.17 16.03
CA GLY A 41 13.28 0.99 15.52
C GLY A 41 14.61 0.24 15.36
N ASP A 42 14.71 -1.01 15.81
CA ASP A 42 15.97 -1.78 15.76
C ASP A 42 16.25 -2.29 14.34
N GLN A 43 17.21 -1.66 13.67
CA GLN A 43 17.59 -1.97 12.29
C GLN A 43 18.14 -3.40 12.11
N ALA A 44 18.87 -3.92 13.10
CA ALA A 44 19.42 -5.27 13.02
C ALA A 44 18.28 -6.33 13.13
N ALA A 45 17.30 -6.07 13.97
CA ALA A 45 16.11 -6.91 14.07
C ALA A 45 15.29 -6.86 12.77
N LEU A 46 15.09 -5.66 12.18
CA LEU A 46 14.38 -5.51 10.89
C LEU A 46 15.10 -6.26 9.77
N GLN A 47 16.45 -6.15 9.69
CA GLN A 47 17.24 -6.93 8.73
C GLN A 47 17.10 -8.44 8.94
N THR A 48 16.98 -8.89 10.18
CA THR A 48 16.78 -10.30 10.50
C THR A 48 15.40 -10.77 10.07
N LEU A 49 14.35 -9.98 10.32
CA LEU A 49 12.97 -10.30 9.98
C LEU A 49 12.75 -10.34 8.47
N ILE A 50 13.23 -9.32 7.75
CA ILE A 50 13.02 -9.23 6.29
C ILE A 50 13.64 -10.39 5.52
N ARG A 51 14.74 -10.96 6.02
CA ARG A 51 15.43 -12.13 5.44
C ARG A 51 14.70 -13.46 5.68
N ARG A 52 13.67 -13.46 6.51
CA ARG A 52 12.89 -14.67 6.87
C ARG A 52 11.54 -14.75 6.20
N ILE A 53 11.14 -13.70 5.49
CA ILE A 53 9.89 -13.65 4.73
C ILE A 53 10.18 -13.75 3.23
N ASP A 54 9.20 -14.22 2.48
CA ASP A 54 9.26 -14.40 1.04
C ASP A 54 8.62 -13.23 0.27
N GLY A 55 7.83 -12.38 0.96
CA GLY A 55 7.20 -11.20 0.42
C GLY A 55 6.71 -10.26 1.52
N LEU A 56 6.57 -8.96 1.19
CA LEU A 56 6.18 -7.90 2.10
C LEU A 56 4.86 -7.26 1.66
N VAL A 57 3.87 -7.22 2.56
CA VAL A 57 2.66 -6.40 2.41
C VAL A 57 2.78 -5.19 3.32
N LEU A 58 2.83 -4.00 2.71
CA LEU A 58 2.67 -2.73 3.41
C LEU A 58 1.18 -2.42 3.49
N THR A 59 0.62 -2.44 4.70
CA THR A 59 -0.83 -2.33 4.91
C THR A 59 -1.31 -0.88 4.97
N GLY A 60 -2.63 -0.69 4.90
CA GLY A 60 -3.28 0.60 5.12
C GLY A 60 -3.16 1.12 6.56
N GLY A 61 -3.66 2.32 6.83
CA GLY A 61 -3.65 2.90 8.17
C GLY A 61 -3.67 4.43 8.20
N ALA A 62 -3.18 5.00 9.30
CA ALA A 62 -3.05 6.43 9.54
C ALA A 62 -2.06 7.10 8.56
N ASP A 63 -2.00 8.43 8.54
CA ASP A 63 -1.21 9.20 7.60
C ASP A 63 0.30 8.94 7.72
N VAL A 64 1.00 9.05 6.59
CA VAL A 64 2.46 9.13 6.57
C VAL A 64 2.88 10.52 7.05
N SER A 65 3.84 10.57 7.97
CA SER A 65 4.33 11.83 8.53
C SER A 65 4.97 12.70 7.44
N PRO A 66 4.56 13.98 7.28
CA PRO A 66 5.05 14.86 6.21
C PRO A 66 6.55 15.12 6.22
N ASP A 67 7.22 15.05 7.37
CA ASP A 67 8.69 15.13 7.48
C ASP A 67 9.40 14.01 6.71
N ARG A 68 8.75 12.87 6.47
CA ARG A 68 9.30 11.75 5.69
C ARG A 68 9.46 12.07 4.21
N TYR A 69 8.72 13.06 3.70
CA TYR A 69 8.83 13.55 2.32
C TYR A 69 9.14 15.05 2.22
N GLY A 70 9.74 15.61 3.29
CA GLY A 70 10.31 16.96 3.32
C GLY A 70 9.30 18.11 3.37
N GLU A 71 8.08 17.86 3.82
CA GLU A 71 7.04 18.88 3.97
C GLU A 71 6.70 19.13 5.44
N GLU A 72 6.20 20.33 5.75
CA GLU A 72 5.62 20.64 7.07
C GLU A 72 4.21 20.04 7.18
N LYS A 73 3.83 19.63 8.40
CA LYS A 73 2.50 19.07 8.65
C LYS A 73 1.42 20.15 8.53
N LEU A 74 0.49 19.95 7.60
CA LEU A 74 -0.67 20.82 7.43
C LEU A 74 -1.75 20.48 8.48
N PRO A 75 -2.66 21.46 8.81
CA PRO A 75 -3.70 21.25 9.80
C PRO A 75 -4.68 20.09 9.50
N LEU A 76 -4.86 19.77 8.22
CA LEU A 76 -5.74 18.69 7.76
C LEU A 76 -5.05 17.32 7.64
N CYS A 77 -3.72 17.25 7.82
CA CYS A 77 -3.03 15.98 7.96
C CYS A 77 -3.47 15.32 9.27
N GLY A 78 -3.86 14.06 9.18
CA GLY A 78 -4.40 13.29 10.28
C GLY A 78 -3.35 12.83 11.30
N ALA A 79 -3.69 11.77 12.03
CA ALA A 79 -2.77 11.14 12.96
C ALA A 79 -1.63 10.45 12.21
N THR A 80 -0.42 10.57 12.73
CA THR A 80 0.79 9.93 12.21
C THR A 80 1.41 9.04 13.30
N SER A 81 2.17 8.02 12.92
CA SER A 81 2.92 7.17 13.85
C SER A 81 4.39 7.13 13.44
N PRO A 82 5.26 7.95 14.09
CA PRO A 82 6.69 8.03 13.74
C PRO A 82 7.41 6.69 13.80
N GLN A 83 7.09 5.85 14.78
CA GLN A 83 7.72 4.53 14.91
C GLN A 83 7.27 3.58 13.79
N ARG A 84 6.00 3.60 13.39
CA ARG A 84 5.50 2.83 12.25
C ARG A 84 6.15 3.30 10.95
N ASP A 85 6.24 4.62 10.75
CA ASP A 85 6.91 5.21 9.59
C ASP A 85 8.37 4.74 9.50
N GLU A 86 9.14 4.87 10.59
CA GLU A 86 10.53 4.44 10.63
C GLU A 86 10.69 2.97 10.24
N THR A 87 9.86 2.10 10.82
CA THR A 87 9.85 0.68 10.54
C THR A 87 9.54 0.39 9.07
N GLU A 88 8.44 0.94 8.54
CA GLU A 88 7.99 0.62 7.19
C GLU A 88 8.90 1.21 6.11
N PHE A 89 9.46 2.41 6.32
CA PHE A 89 10.47 2.97 5.41
C PHE A 89 11.75 2.11 5.38
N ALA A 90 12.18 1.58 6.53
CA ALA A 90 13.32 0.68 6.59
C ALA A 90 13.03 -0.65 5.89
N LEU A 91 11.89 -1.29 6.20
CA LEU A 91 11.47 -2.55 5.55
C LEU A 91 11.30 -2.39 4.04
N CYS A 92 10.69 -1.30 3.58
CA CYS A 92 10.51 -1.00 2.16
C CYS A 92 11.87 -0.93 1.44
N ARG A 93 12.84 -0.17 1.97
CA ARG A 93 14.18 -0.07 1.38
C ARG A 93 14.91 -1.40 1.35
N LEU A 94 14.91 -2.14 2.46
CA LEU A 94 15.52 -3.47 2.53
C LEU A 94 14.89 -4.46 1.55
N ALA A 95 13.56 -4.44 1.42
CA ALA A 95 12.85 -5.29 0.45
C ALA A 95 13.24 -4.94 -1.00
N LEU A 96 13.34 -3.66 -1.34
CA LEU A 96 13.78 -3.20 -2.66
C LEU A 96 15.24 -3.59 -2.95
N GLU A 97 16.16 -3.48 -1.98
CA GLU A 97 17.55 -3.90 -2.10
C GLU A 97 17.67 -5.41 -2.37
N MET A 98 16.81 -6.21 -1.78
CA MET A 98 16.79 -7.67 -1.92
C MET A 98 15.96 -8.17 -3.11
N ASP A 99 15.33 -7.28 -3.87
CA ASP A 99 14.30 -7.61 -4.89
C ASP A 99 13.20 -8.53 -4.33
N LEU A 100 12.84 -8.31 -3.07
CA LEU A 100 11.74 -9.01 -2.40
C LEU A 100 10.40 -8.47 -2.95
N PRO A 101 9.43 -9.33 -3.30
CA PRO A 101 8.11 -8.89 -3.72
C PRO A 101 7.43 -7.97 -2.68
N ILE A 102 6.87 -6.86 -3.15
CA ILE A 102 6.15 -5.88 -2.34
C ILE A 102 4.75 -5.68 -2.90
N LEU A 103 3.73 -5.86 -2.07
CA LEU A 103 2.37 -5.40 -2.31
C LEU A 103 2.06 -4.27 -1.31
N ALA A 104 1.81 -3.07 -1.82
CA ALA A 104 1.63 -1.87 -1.01
C ALA A 104 0.18 -1.35 -1.14
N ILE A 105 -0.58 -1.32 -0.03
CA ILE A 105 -2.02 -1.05 -0.04
C ILE A 105 -2.33 0.23 0.72
N CYS A 106 -3.04 1.16 0.08
CA CYS A 106 -3.49 2.44 0.63
C CYS A 106 -2.32 3.24 1.20
N ARG A 107 -2.21 3.37 2.54
CA ARG A 107 -1.05 3.98 3.18
C ARG A 107 0.27 3.29 2.76
N GLY A 108 0.26 1.97 2.55
CA GLY A 108 1.44 1.25 2.09
C GLY A 108 1.96 1.74 0.73
N GLN A 109 1.07 2.07 -0.23
CA GLN A 109 1.45 2.71 -1.49
C GLN A 109 2.11 4.08 -1.25
N GLN A 110 1.59 4.85 -0.31
CA GLN A 110 2.14 6.16 0.05
C GLN A 110 3.53 6.03 0.69
N VAL A 111 3.72 5.06 1.58
CA VAL A 111 5.05 4.71 2.14
C VAL A 111 6.02 4.32 1.05
N LEU A 112 5.64 3.42 0.14
CA LEU A 112 6.47 3.01 -1.00
C LEU A 112 6.89 4.22 -1.84
N ASN A 113 5.94 5.10 -2.17
CA ASN A 113 6.20 6.32 -2.93
C ASN A 113 7.19 7.25 -2.20
N CYS A 114 6.95 7.54 -0.93
CA CYS A 114 7.80 8.45 -0.15
C CYS A 114 9.18 7.85 0.14
N ALA A 115 9.29 6.53 0.34
CA ALA A 115 10.58 5.86 0.54
C ALA A 115 11.49 5.96 -0.69
N LEU A 116 10.92 6.22 -1.86
CA LEU A 116 11.58 6.45 -3.14
C LEU A 116 11.68 7.94 -3.51
N GLY A 117 11.45 8.85 -2.55
CA GLY A 117 11.60 10.30 -2.73
C GLY A 117 10.39 11.01 -3.35
N GLY A 118 9.26 10.32 -3.48
CA GLY A 118 8.00 10.93 -3.88
C GLY A 118 7.33 11.74 -2.76
N THR A 119 6.27 12.47 -3.10
CA THR A 119 5.50 13.30 -2.16
C THR A 119 4.02 12.98 -2.20
N LEU A 120 3.26 13.50 -1.23
CA LEU A 120 1.82 13.28 -1.11
C LEU A 120 1.04 14.59 -1.11
N TYR A 121 -0.23 14.53 -1.56
CA TYR A 121 -1.24 15.45 -1.09
C TYR A 121 -1.60 15.03 0.33
N GLN A 122 -1.40 15.94 1.30
CA GLN A 122 -1.71 15.69 2.71
C GLN A 122 -3.21 15.68 2.98
N ASP A 123 -3.98 16.37 2.13
CA ASP A 123 -5.43 16.31 2.07
C ASP A 123 -5.88 16.62 0.64
N ILE A 124 -6.57 15.67 0.04
CA ILE A 124 -7.03 15.77 -1.35
C ILE A 124 -7.97 16.95 -1.53
N ALA A 125 -8.95 17.12 -0.63
CA ALA A 125 -9.97 18.17 -0.77
C ALA A 125 -9.36 19.58 -0.68
N ALA A 126 -8.32 19.74 0.15
CA ALA A 126 -7.67 21.03 0.32
C ALA A 126 -6.64 21.37 -0.77
N GLN A 127 -6.00 20.36 -1.38
CA GLN A 127 -4.83 20.58 -2.23
C GLN A 127 -5.03 20.20 -3.71
N TYR A 128 -6.08 19.45 -4.04
CA TYR A 128 -6.27 18.92 -5.40
C TYR A 128 -7.48 19.53 -6.15
N GLY A 129 -8.36 20.29 -5.50
CA GLY A 129 -9.49 20.96 -6.17
C GLY A 129 -10.68 20.02 -6.44
N ASP A 130 -11.04 19.79 -7.72
CA ASP A 130 -12.28 19.07 -8.12
C ASP A 130 -12.17 17.53 -7.97
N ALA A 131 -11.63 17.05 -6.86
CA ALA A 131 -11.51 15.63 -6.58
C ALA A 131 -12.89 14.96 -6.34
N LEU A 132 -12.96 13.67 -6.68
CA LEU A 132 -14.05 12.80 -6.23
C LEU A 132 -14.03 12.65 -4.71
N LYS A 133 -15.11 12.10 -4.15
CA LYS A 133 -15.15 11.75 -2.72
C LYS A 133 -14.37 10.45 -2.48
N HIS A 134 -13.10 10.57 -2.07
CA HIS A 134 -12.25 9.44 -1.72
C HIS A 134 -12.42 8.93 -0.28
N PRO A 135 -12.69 9.77 0.75
CA PRO A 135 -12.87 9.29 2.12
C PRO A 135 -14.28 8.72 2.37
N CYS A 136 -14.50 7.47 1.98
CA CYS A 136 -15.75 6.71 2.18
C CYS A 136 -15.59 5.67 3.29
N TYR A 137 -15.36 6.12 4.53
CA TYR A 137 -15.04 5.25 5.66
C TYR A 137 -16.23 4.41 6.15
N ASP A 138 -17.47 4.90 5.97
CA ASP A 138 -18.68 4.24 6.45
C ASP A 138 -19.10 3.04 5.59
N THR A 139 -18.57 2.94 4.38
CA THR A 139 -18.90 1.89 3.40
C THR A 139 -17.64 1.21 2.86
N PRO A 140 -16.88 0.48 3.70
CA PRO A 140 -15.54 -0.01 3.36
C PRO A 140 -15.52 -1.03 2.21
N ARG A 141 -16.65 -1.64 1.89
CA ARG A 141 -16.80 -2.65 0.83
C ARG A 141 -17.51 -2.12 -0.42
N ASP A 142 -18.02 -0.88 -0.40
CA ASP A 142 -18.68 -0.30 -1.55
C ASP A 142 -17.65 0.14 -2.60
N GLN A 143 -17.90 -0.24 -3.84
CA GLN A 143 -17.14 0.22 -4.99
C GLN A 143 -17.62 1.62 -5.39
N VAL A 144 -16.92 2.65 -4.93
CA VAL A 144 -17.39 4.05 -4.96
C VAL A 144 -16.96 4.82 -6.19
N HIS A 145 -15.81 4.49 -6.79
CA HIS A 145 -15.36 5.14 -8.03
C HIS A 145 -14.66 4.16 -8.98
N GLU A 146 -14.43 4.61 -10.19
CA GLU A 146 -13.70 3.89 -11.22
C GLU A 146 -12.24 4.34 -11.27
N VAL A 147 -11.33 3.38 -11.46
CA VAL A 147 -9.94 3.62 -11.80
C VAL A 147 -9.66 3.05 -13.19
N ARG A 148 -8.98 3.82 -14.03
CA ARG A 148 -8.48 3.38 -15.34
C ARG A 148 -7.12 2.76 -15.16
N VAL A 149 -6.95 1.56 -15.67
CA VAL A 149 -5.73 0.77 -15.57
C VAL A 149 -4.90 0.96 -16.84
N GLU A 150 -3.60 1.22 -16.68
CA GLU A 150 -2.68 1.37 -17.81
C GLU A 150 -2.51 0.01 -18.53
N PRO A 151 -2.79 -0.09 -19.84
CA PRO A 151 -2.83 -1.38 -20.56
C PRO A 151 -1.50 -2.15 -20.55
N THR A 152 -0.38 -1.46 -20.38
CA THR A 152 0.96 -2.09 -20.36
C THR A 152 1.45 -2.40 -18.94
N SER A 153 0.62 -2.13 -17.93
CA SER A 153 0.96 -2.34 -16.53
C SER A 153 0.87 -3.80 -16.11
N ARG A 154 1.60 -4.15 -15.06
CA ARG A 154 1.44 -5.41 -14.36
C ARG A 154 0.04 -5.57 -13.78
N LEU A 155 -0.52 -4.47 -13.25
CA LEU A 155 -1.89 -4.47 -12.75
C LEU A 155 -2.89 -4.91 -13.81
N HIS A 156 -2.76 -4.40 -15.05
CA HIS A 156 -3.59 -4.85 -16.19
C HIS A 156 -3.36 -6.33 -16.50
N ALA A 157 -2.11 -6.77 -16.52
CA ALA A 157 -1.80 -8.19 -16.77
C ALA A 157 -2.40 -9.13 -15.71
N ILE A 158 -2.53 -8.68 -14.46
CA ILE A 158 -3.12 -9.43 -13.35
C ILE A 158 -4.65 -9.46 -13.45
N THR A 159 -5.29 -8.33 -13.71
CA THR A 159 -6.74 -8.19 -13.64
C THR A 159 -7.43 -8.48 -14.98
N GLY A 160 -6.72 -8.28 -16.10
CA GLY A 160 -7.27 -8.36 -17.45
C GLY A 160 -8.27 -7.26 -17.79
N MET A 161 -8.29 -6.15 -17.02
CA MET A 161 -9.32 -5.11 -17.10
C MET A 161 -8.71 -3.74 -17.35
N ASP A 162 -9.29 -3.00 -18.31
CA ASP A 162 -8.91 -1.60 -18.61
C ASP A 162 -9.42 -0.60 -17.56
N ALA A 163 -10.44 -1.00 -16.81
CA ALA A 163 -11.01 -0.21 -15.72
C ALA A 163 -11.53 -1.12 -14.60
N LEU A 164 -11.37 -0.67 -13.36
CA LEU A 164 -11.85 -1.34 -12.16
C LEU A 164 -12.75 -0.39 -11.37
N ARG A 165 -13.82 -0.92 -10.79
CA ARG A 165 -14.54 -0.19 -9.74
C ARG A 165 -13.95 -0.59 -8.39
N VAL A 166 -13.57 0.41 -7.59
CA VAL A 166 -12.83 0.20 -6.34
C VAL A 166 -13.51 0.88 -5.15
N ASN A 167 -13.22 0.39 -3.97
CA ASN A 167 -13.55 1.09 -2.73
C ASN A 167 -12.52 2.20 -2.47
N SER A 168 -12.85 3.14 -1.57
CA SER A 168 -11.95 4.24 -1.28
C SER A 168 -12.09 4.68 0.18
N ARG A 169 -10.96 4.76 0.89
CA ARG A 169 -10.91 5.07 2.32
C ARG A 169 -9.67 5.92 2.64
N HIS A 170 -9.38 6.91 1.80
CA HIS A 170 -8.22 7.76 1.97
C HIS A 170 -8.56 9.23 1.73
N HIS A 171 -7.88 10.13 2.39
CA HIS A 171 -7.93 11.56 2.15
C HIS A 171 -6.56 12.10 1.67
N GLN A 172 -5.53 11.26 1.69
CA GLN A 172 -4.21 11.53 1.11
C GLN A 172 -4.05 10.78 -0.20
N ALA A 173 -3.18 11.27 -1.10
CA ALA A 173 -2.85 10.62 -2.36
C ALA A 173 -1.42 10.94 -2.79
N VAL A 174 -0.87 10.15 -3.71
CA VAL A 174 0.41 10.42 -4.35
C VAL A 174 0.34 11.72 -5.15
N LYS A 175 1.29 12.65 -4.90
CA LYS A 175 1.43 13.94 -5.58
C LYS A 175 2.55 13.89 -6.62
N THR A 176 3.75 13.55 -6.18
CA THR A 176 4.91 13.33 -7.06
C THR A 176 5.38 11.90 -6.92
N LEU A 177 5.62 11.24 -8.05
CA LEU A 177 6.10 9.86 -8.03
C LEU A 177 7.52 9.76 -7.48
N GLY A 178 7.76 8.71 -6.70
CA GLY A 178 9.09 8.27 -6.29
C GLY A 178 9.91 7.73 -7.46
N GLU A 179 11.23 7.71 -7.28
CA GLU A 179 12.18 7.28 -8.30
C GLU A 179 11.93 5.81 -8.73
N GLY A 180 11.86 5.61 -10.04
CA GLY A 180 11.66 4.28 -10.65
C GLY A 180 10.21 3.78 -10.64
N LEU A 181 9.28 4.48 -9.98
CA LEU A 181 7.85 4.15 -10.07
C LEU A 181 7.24 4.68 -11.36
N ILE A 182 6.27 3.93 -11.87
CA ILE A 182 5.37 4.37 -12.93
C ILE A 182 3.93 4.27 -12.44
N VAL A 183 3.03 5.05 -13.04
CA VAL A 183 1.59 4.96 -12.77
C VAL A 183 1.04 3.70 -13.43
N SER A 184 0.28 2.89 -12.69
CA SER A 184 -0.44 1.72 -13.21
C SER A 184 -1.95 1.91 -13.21
N ALA A 185 -2.48 2.88 -12.44
CA ALA A 185 -3.89 3.23 -12.47
C ALA A 185 -4.14 4.68 -12.02
N ARG A 186 -5.21 5.29 -12.57
CA ARG A 186 -5.71 6.62 -12.15
C ARG A 186 -7.22 6.60 -11.96
N ALA A 187 -7.69 7.30 -10.94
CA ALA A 187 -9.11 7.63 -10.80
C ALA A 187 -9.55 8.57 -11.95
N THR A 188 -10.86 8.68 -12.16
CA THR A 188 -11.42 9.51 -13.23
C THR A 188 -11.21 11.03 -13.03
N ASP A 189 -10.91 11.46 -11.81
CA ASP A 189 -10.48 12.82 -11.47
C ASP A 189 -8.97 13.07 -11.71
N GLY A 190 -8.21 12.02 -12.10
CA GLY A 190 -6.78 12.09 -12.43
C GLY A 190 -5.83 11.72 -11.29
N LEU A 191 -6.32 11.52 -10.06
CA LEU A 191 -5.48 11.08 -8.94
C LEU A 191 -4.83 9.72 -9.23
N ILE A 192 -3.59 9.57 -8.76
CA ILE A 192 -2.84 8.32 -8.88
C ILE A 192 -3.41 7.31 -7.88
N GLU A 193 -3.93 6.22 -8.41
CA GLU A 193 -4.55 5.13 -7.63
C GLU A 193 -3.73 3.84 -7.68
N GLY A 194 -2.83 3.71 -8.66
CA GLY A 194 -1.93 2.58 -8.74
C GLY A 194 -0.53 2.98 -9.18
N VAL A 195 0.48 2.34 -8.61
CA VAL A 195 1.88 2.49 -8.98
C VAL A 195 2.55 1.13 -9.08
N GLU A 196 3.58 1.03 -9.91
CA GLU A 196 4.43 -0.16 -9.98
C GLU A 196 5.87 0.21 -10.32
N MET A 197 6.82 -0.68 -10.01
CA MET A 197 8.22 -0.52 -10.38
C MET A 197 8.61 -1.57 -11.42
N PRO A 198 8.75 -1.17 -12.70
CA PRO A 198 9.23 -2.07 -13.76
C PRO A 198 10.63 -2.62 -13.46
N GLY A 199 10.91 -3.83 -13.97
CA GLY A 199 12.21 -4.45 -13.80
C GLY A 199 12.46 -5.11 -12.44
N ARG A 200 11.51 -4.98 -11.50
CA ARG A 200 11.50 -5.70 -10.22
C ARG A 200 10.67 -6.97 -10.31
N ARG A 201 10.96 -7.95 -9.47
CA ARG A 201 10.22 -9.21 -9.38
C ARG A 201 8.72 -8.96 -9.21
N PHE A 202 8.35 -8.17 -8.19
CA PHE A 202 6.98 -7.69 -7.97
C PHE A 202 7.01 -6.48 -7.02
N VAL A 203 6.73 -5.29 -7.53
CA VAL A 203 6.50 -4.10 -6.71
C VAL A 203 5.27 -3.41 -7.27
N VAL A 204 4.14 -3.54 -6.58
CA VAL A 204 2.85 -2.99 -6.96
C VAL A 204 2.23 -2.29 -5.76
N GLY A 205 1.78 -1.06 -5.97
CA GLY A 205 1.01 -0.30 -5.00
C GLY A 205 -0.37 0.03 -5.53
N VAL A 206 -1.38 -0.02 -4.66
CA VAL A 206 -2.76 0.40 -4.96
C VAL A 206 -3.29 1.26 -3.83
N GLN A 207 -4.06 2.30 -4.18
CA GLN A 207 -4.58 3.25 -3.19
C GLN A 207 -5.88 2.77 -2.52
N TRP A 208 -6.65 1.94 -3.21
CA TRP A 208 -7.85 1.29 -2.66
C TRP A 208 -7.50 0.10 -1.77
N HIS A 209 -8.53 -0.58 -1.25
CA HIS A 209 -8.42 -1.69 -0.32
C HIS A 209 -8.89 -3.02 -0.94
N PRO A 210 -8.07 -3.70 -1.77
CA PRO A 210 -8.44 -4.97 -2.37
C PRO A 210 -8.65 -6.08 -1.35
N GLU A 211 -8.00 -6.02 -0.17
CA GLU A 211 -8.16 -7.02 0.88
C GLU A 211 -9.60 -7.16 1.35
N THR A 212 -10.34 -6.05 1.44
CA THR A 212 -11.74 -6.05 1.88
C THR A 212 -12.72 -6.52 0.81
N LEU A 213 -12.25 -6.65 -0.44
CA LEU A 213 -13.04 -7.07 -1.60
C LEU A 213 -12.69 -8.49 -2.07
N SER A 214 -11.57 -9.04 -1.63
CA SER A 214 -10.94 -10.26 -2.15
C SER A 214 -11.72 -11.56 -1.85
N ASP A 215 -12.73 -11.52 -0.98
CA ASP A 215 -13.59 -12.66 -0.70
C ASP A 215 -14.74 -12.82 -1.71
N TYR A 216 -15.04 -11.78 -2.52
CA TYR A 216 -16.12 -11.81 -3.50
C TYR A 216 -15.78 -11.22 -4.88
N LEU A 217 -14.67 -10.46 -5.00
CA LEU A 217 -14.20 -9.95 -6.30
C LEU A 217 -12.95 -10.72 -6.74
N PRO A 218 -13.05 -11.51 -7.85
CA PRO A 218 -11.92 -12.29 -8.36
C PRO A 218 -10.68 -11.44 -8.68
N GLU A 219 -10.87 -10.26 -9.26
CA GLU A 219 -9.79 -9.31 -9.61
C GLU A 219 -9.05 -8.77 -8.38
N ALA A 220 -9.75 -8.60 -7.26
CA ALA A 220 -9.12 -8.21 -6.00
C ALA A 220 -8.26 -9.34 -5.42
N GLN A 221 -8.75 -10.59 -5.45
CA GLN A 221 -7.97 -11.74 -5.01
C GLN A 221 -6.83 -12.06 -5.98
N ALA A 222 -6.99 -11.83 -7.29
CA ALA A 222 -5.96 -12.05 -8.29
C ALA A 222 -4.68 -11.25 -7.99
N LEU A 223 -4.80 -10.06 -7.40
CA LEU A 223 -3.65 -9.26 -7.00
C LEU A 223 -2.81 -9.96 -5.91
N PHE A 224 -3.46 -10.55 -4.90
CA PHE A 224 -2.78 -11.32 -3.85
C PHE A 224 -2.19 -12.63 -4.40
N ASN A 225 -2.89 -13.29 -5.32
CA ASN A 225 -2.39 -14.52 -5.95
C ASN A 225 -1.11 -14.22 -6.75
N ALA A 226 -1.13 -13.20 -7.61
CA ALA A 226 0.03 -12.80 -8.39
C ALA A 226 1.22 -12.35 -7.53
N PHE A 227 0.95 -11.64 -6.43
CA PHE A 227 1.97 -11.27 -5.45
C PHE A 227 2.62 -12.51 -4.82
N VAL A 228 1.82 -13.46 -4.33
CA VAL A 228 2.33 -14.70 -3.72
C VAL A 228 3.06 -15.57 -4.75
N GLU A 229 2.59 -15.65 -5.98
CA GLU A 229 3.26 -16.38 -7.07
C GLU A 229 4.64 -15.81 -7.39
N ALA A 230 4.80 -14.50 -7.30
CA ALA A 230 6.08 -13.83 -7.52
C ALA A 230 7.10 -14.04 -6.37
N CYS A 231 6.67 -14.51 -5.20
CA CYS A 231 7.56 -14.81 -4.09
C CYS A 231 8.41 -16.07 -4.39
N PRO A 232 9.66 -16.14 -3.92
CA PRO A 232 10.56 -17.27 -4.16
C PRO A 232 10.08 -18.59 -3.51
#